data_7e7c9f124f3a235bb87e883a3da311af
#
_entry.id   7e7c9f124f3a235bb87e883a3da311af
#
_cell.length_a   1.000
_cell.length_b   1.000
_cell.length_c   1.000
_cell.angle_alpha   90.00
_cell.angle_beta   90.00
_cell.angle_gamma   90.00
#
_symmetry.space_group_name_H-M   'P 1'
#
loop_
_entity.id
_entity.type
_entity.pdbx_description
1 polymer ?
#
loop_
_entity_poly.entity_id
_entity_poly.type
_entity_poly.pdbx_seq_one_letter_code
_entity_poly.pdbx_strand_id
1 'polypeptide(L)'
;MSDQPNLGEATTSIVTPATSGVLLTLAHPALERSRANRALAKAAKGLEGVTFHDLYETYPDFAIDIEAEQERLLAHDVIAVQFPLYWYATPALLKEWFDLVWLHGFAYGLDGNALAGKRLFAACTTGGAAKAYHAHGYNRFSMDEFLRPLEQTAYLCGMVWETPFVVHGAAVKDDEELKAEALRYRARIGSLLTTPADAELGA
;
A
#
# COMPACT_ATOMS: atom_id res chain seq x y z
N MET A 1 39.43 41.26 31.22
CA MET A 1 38.41 40.30 31.66
C MET A 1 37.46 40.15 30.48
N SER A 2 37.67 39.11 29.69
CA SER A 2 36.93 38.81 28.47
C SER A 2 36.00 37.64 28.76
N ASP A 3 34.71 37.95 28.73
CA ASP A 3 33.63 37.02 28.87
C ASP A 3 33.42 36.28 27.53
N GLN A 4 33.65 34.99 27.48
CA GLN A 4 33.33 34.14 26.33
C GLN A 4 31.97 33.49 26.57
N PRO A 5 31.03 33.51 25.63
CA PRO A 5 29.80 32.77 25.81
C PRO A 5 30.02 31.26 25.55
N ASN A 6 29.53 30.47 26.50
CA ASN A 6 29.48 29.02 26.46
C ASN A 6 28.56 28.52 25.34
N LEU A 7 29.14 27.90 24.30
CA LEU A 7 28.39 27.22 23.24
C LEU A 7 27.88 25.89 23.80
N GLY A 8 26.62 25.88 24.20
CA GLY A 8 25.91 24.67 24.62
C GLY A 8 25.96 23.61 23.52
N GLU A 9 26.41 22.42 23.87
CA GLU A 9 26.42 21.23 23.02
C GLU A 9 24.97 20.92 22.62
N ALA A 10 24.70 20.98 21.32
CA ALA A 10 23.46 20.48 20.74
C ALA A 10 23.45 18.96 20.86
N THR A 11 22.66 18.46 21.80
CA THR A 11 22.39 17.02 21.93
C THR A 11 21.60 16.57 20.69
N THR A 12 22.31 16.00 19.72
CA THR A 12 21.68 15.31 18.59
C THR A 12 20.94 14.11 19.13
N SER A 13 19.64 14.21 19.27
CA SER A 13 18.78 13.05 19.57
C SER A 13 18.92 12.06 18.42
N ILE A 14 19.55 10.93 18.67
CA ILE A 14 19.56 9.78 17.77
C ILE A 14 18.12 9.28 17.74
N VAL A 15 17.37 9.67 16.71
CA VAL A 15 16.07 9.06 16.43
C VAL A 15 16.37 7.63 16.00
N THR A 16 16.14 6.69 16.91
CA THR A 16 16.12 5.26 16.57
C THR A 16 15.07 5.10 15.46
N PRO A 17 15.41 4.52 14.29
CA PRO A 17 14.39 4.30 13.25
C PRO A 17 13.30 3.43 13.86
N ALA A 18 12.07 3.94 13.89
CA ALA A 18 10.90 3.15 14.24
C ALA A 18 10.90 1.92 13.32
N THR A 19 10.63 0.74 13.87
CA THR A 19 10.47 -0.47 13.06
C THR A 19 9.41 -0.19 12.02
N SER A 20 9.82 -0.20 10.75
CA SER A 20 8.97 0.11 9.60
C SER A 20 7.71 -0.75 9.66
N GLY A 21 6.56 -0.14 9.98
CA GLY A 21 5.28 -0.84 10.04
C GLY A 21 4.61 -0.83 8.67
N VAL A 22 3.98 -1.94 8.30
CA VAL A 22 3.13 -2.04 7.10
C VAL A 22 1.67 -1.97 7.50
N LEU A 23 0.94 -0.95 7.03
CA LEU A 23 -0.52 -0.95 7.03
C LEU A 23 -1.01 -1.71 5.80
N LEU A 24 -1.53 -2.91 6.00
CA LEU A 24 -2.13 -3.70 4.92
C LEU A 24 -3.64 -3.46 4.86
N THR A 25 -4.05 -2.55 4.00
CA THR A 25 -5.44 -2.19 3.74
C THR A 25 -6.02 -3.10 2.67
N LEU A 26 -6.93 -4.00 3.06
CA LEU A 26 -7.67 -4.87 2.16
C LEU A 26 -8.98 -4.20 1.74
N ALA A 27 -9.26 -4.19 0.44
CA ALA A 27 -10.54 -3.73 -0.10
C ALA A 27 -11.15 -4.76 -1.06
N HIS A 28 -12.06 -5.60 -0.56
CA HIS A 28 -12.77 -6.59 -1.37
C HIS A 28 -14.26 -6.66 -1.01
N PRO A 29 -15.18 -6.30 -1.91
CA PRO A 29 -16.62 -6.18 -1.59
C PRO A 29 -17.31 -7.51 -1.27
N ALA A 30 -16.67 -8.64 -1.55
CA ALA A 30 -17.20 -9.98 -1.28
C ALA A 30 -16.02 -10.95 -1.01
N LEU A 31 -15.23 -10.66 0.03
CA LEU A 31 -14.00 -11.38 0.35
C LEU A 31 -14.25 -12.88 0.57
N GLU A 32 -15.40 -13.24 1.16
CA GLU A 32 -15.80 -14.64 1.42
C GLU A 32 -15.89 -15.47 0.14
N ARG A 33 -16.10 -14.84 -1.03
CA ARG A 33 -16.18 -15.47 -2.34
C ARG A 33 -14.84 -15.49 -3.09
N SER A 34 -13.84 -14.78 -2.60
CA SER A 34 -12.54 -14.64 -3.26
C SER A 34 -11.52 -15.62 -2.71
N ARG A 35 -11.21 -16.69 -3.46
CA ARG A 35 -10.15 -17.63 -3.09
C ARG A 35 -8.78 -16.95 -3.01
N ALA A 36 -8.44 -16.18 -4.04
CA ALA A 36 -7.13 -15.54 -4.16
C ALA A 36 -6.91 -14.46 -3.08
N ASN A 37 -7.79 -13.43 -2.98
CA ASN A 37 -7.59 -12.37 -2.01
C ASN A 37 -7.61 -12.89 -0.56
N ARG A 38 -8.44 -13.90 -0.26
CA ARG A 38 -8.41 -14.56 1.06
C ARG A 38 -7.08 -15.26 1.34
N ALA A 39 -6.52 -15.97 0.34
CA ALA A 39 -5.25 -16.66 0.49
C ALA A 39 -4.11 -15.66 0.75
N LEU A 40 -4.06 -14.57 -0.01
CA LEU A 40 -3.08 -13.50 0.18
C LEU A 40 -3.22 -12.84 1.57
N ALA A 41 -4.44 -12.40 1.92
CA ALA A 41 -4.71 -11.77 3.22
C ALA A 41 -4.32 -12.68 4.38
N LYS A 42 -4.71 -13.97 4.32
CA LYS A 42 -4.35 -14.97 5.34
C LYS A 42 -2.84 -15.15 5.49
N ALA A 43 -2.09 -15.09 4.39
CA ALA A 43 -0.64 -15.27 4.40
C ALA A 43 0.11 -14.08 5.02
N ALA A 44 -0.41 -12.86 4.88
CA ALA A 44 0.18 -11.64 5.42
C ALA A 44 -0.33 -11.30 6.84
N LYS A 45 -1.59 -11.63 7.14
CA LYS A 45 -2.19 -11.42 8.47
C LYS A 45 -1.41 -12.19 9.53
N GLY A 46 -0.95 -11.49 10.57
CA GLY A 46 -0.15 -12.08 11.64
C GLY A 46 1.37 -12.11 11.39
N LEU A 47 1.86 -11.47 10.34
CA LEU A 47 3.27 -11.06 10.27
C LEU A 47 3.52 -9.97 11.33
N GLU A 48 4.57 -10.13 12.10
CA GLU A 48 5.03 -9.08 13.02
C GLU A 48 5.34 -7.80 12.22
N GLY A 49 4.90 -6.64 12.70
CA GLY A 49 5.03 -5.36 12.01
C GLY A 49 3.98 -5.10 10.92
N VAL A 50 2.98 -6.00 10.72
CA VAL A 50 1.87 -5.78 9.80
C VAL A 50 0.58 -5.51 10.57
N THR A 51 0.00 -4.34 10.36
CA THR A 51 -1.36 -4.00 10.78
C THR A 51 -2.32 -4.33 9.63
N PHE A 52 -3.18 -5.32 9.85
CA PHE A 52 -4.18 -5.72 8.85
C PHE A 52 -5.48 -4.94 9.06
N HIS A 53 -5.98 -4.30 7.99
CA HIS A 53 -7.17 -3.48 8.00
C HIS A 53 -8.08 -3.83 6.82
N ASP A 54 -9.29 -4.32 7.07
CA ASP A 54 -10.29 -4.63 6.03
C ASP A 54 -11.30 -3.49 5.94
N LEU A 55 -11.26 -2.74 4.84
CA LEU A 55 -12.14 -1.58 4.64
C LEU A 55 -13.62 -1.96 4.58
N TYR A 56 -13.97 -3.05 3.90
CA TYR A 56 -15.37 -3.47 3.77
C TYR A 56 -15.95 -4.08 5.05
N GLU A 57 -15.09 -4.66 5.92
CA GLU A 57 -15.50 -5.10 7.26
C GLU A 57 -15.68 -3.90 8.20
N THR A 58 -14.80 -2.90 8.09
CA THR A 58 -14.80 -1.72 8.96
C THR A 58 -15.89 -0.72 8.57
N TYR A 59 -16.10 -0.52 7.26
CA TYR A 59 -17.02 0.48 6.72
C TYR A 59 -18.04 -0.14 5.75
N PRO A 60 -18.94 -1.02 6.23
CA PRO A 60 -19.89 -1.71 5.36
C PRO A 60 -20.92 -0.77 4.72
N ASP A 61 -21.14 0.39 5.31
CA ASP A 61 -22.03 1.46 4.86
C ASP A 61 -21.29 2.64 4.17
N PHE A 62 -19.99 2.50 3.94
CA PHE A 62 -19.13 3.53 3.34
C PHE A 62 -18.95 4.79 4.21
N ALA A 63 -19.40 4.78 5.47
CA ALA A 63 -19.18 5.90 6.40
C ALA A 63 -17.77 5.86 6.98
N ILE A 64 -16.77 6.30 6.19
CA ILE A 64 -15.35 6.24 6.56
C ILE A 64 -15.06 7.27 7.67
N ASP A 65 -14.45 6.81 8.76
CA ASP A 65 -13.88 7.66 9.81
C ASP A 65 -12.51 8.19 9.34
N ILE A 66 -12.52 9.42 8.83
CA ILE A 66 -11.37 10.07 8.22
C ILE A 66 -10.22 10.23 9.22
N GLU A 67 -10.51 10.66 10.45
CA GLU A 67 -9.50 10.88 11.48
C GLU A 67 -8.82 9.57 11.87
N ALA A 68 -9.59 8.52 12.11
CA ALA A 68 -9.06 7.20 12.44
C ALA A 68 -8.19 6.62 11.29
N GLU A 69 -8.57 6.84 10.03
CA GLU A 69 -7.77 6.39 8.88
C GLU A 69 -6.49 7.20 8.72
N GLN A 70 -6.53 8.52 8.93
CA GLN A 70 -5.34 9.36 8.92
C GLN A 70 -4.36 8.98 10.04
N GLU A 71 -4.84 8.68 11.24
CA GLU A 71 -4.01 8.18 12.34
C GLU A 71 -3.33 6.84 11.96
N ARG A 72 -4.05 5.92 11.30
CA ARG A 72 -3.46 4.67 10.80
C ARG A 72 -2.36 4.94 9.78
N LEU A 73 -2.59 5.87 8.85
CA LEU A 73 -1.59 6.25 7.85
C LEU A 73 -0.34 6.85 8.50
N LEU A 74 -0.51 7.70 9.53
CA LEU A 74 0.60 8.32 10.25
C LEU A 74 1.45 7.28 11.00
N ALA A 75 0.82 6.25 11.56
CA ALA A 75 1.47 5.22 12.38
C ALA A 75 2.33 4.23 11.58
N HIS A 76 2.29 4.25 10.23
CA HIS A 76 2.98 3.27 9.40
C HIS A 76 3.83 3.93 8.32
N ASP A 77 4.97 3.31 7.96
CA ASP A 77 5.87 3.81 6.92
C ASP A 77 5.54 3.25 5.54
N VAL A 78 4.87 2.10 5.50
CA VAL A 78 4.44 1.45 4.26
C VAL A 78 2.93 1.31 4.26
N ILE A 79 2.31 1.83 3.21
CA ILE A 79 0.88 1.69 2.96
C ILE A 79 0.70 0.67 1.84
N ALA A 80 0.23 -0.52 2.19
CA ALA A 80 -0.05 -1.60 1.25
C ALA A 80 -1.55 -1.67 0.99
N VAL A 81 -1.99 -1.56 -0.26
CA VAL A 81 -3.39 -1.71 -0.65
C VAL A 81 -3.58 -3.02 -1.41
N GLN A 82 -4.43 -3.91 -0.89
CA GLN A 82 -4.75 -5.20 -1.51
C GLN A 82 -6.19 -5.20 -2.03
N PHE A 83 -6.38 -5.48 -3.35
CA PHE A 83 -7.69 -5.41 -3.97
C PHE A 83 -7.83 -6.27 -5.23
N PRO A 84 -9.05 -6.65 -5.66
CA PRO A 84 -9.31 -7.16 -6.99
C PRO A 84 -9.39 -6.02 -8.01
N LEU A 85 -8.81 -6.21 -9.19
CA LEU A 85 -8.94 -5.25 -10.30
C LEU A 85 -10.34 -5.40 -10.91
N TYR A 86 -11.28 -4.57 -10.49
CA TYR A 86 -12.65 -4.57 -11.00
C TYR A 86 -12.82 -3.44 -12.02
N TRP A 87 -13.26 -3.83 -13.23
CA TRP A 87 -13.41 -2.88 -14.31
C TRP A 87 -12.18 -1.99 -14.52
N TYR A 88 -11.00 -2.64 -14.45
CA TYR A 88 -9.68 -2.02 -14.65
C TYR A 88 -9.31 -0.94 -13.62
N ALA A 89 -9.98 -0.93 -12.48
CA ALA A 89 -9.77 0.03 -11.39
C ALA A 89 -9.85 -0.64 -10.01
N THR A 90 -9.69 0.17 -8.97
CA THR A 90 -9.93 -0.23 -7.58
C THR A 90 -11.41 -0.44 -7.30
N PRO A 91 -11.79 -1.28 -6.31
CA PRO A 91 -13.14 -1.30 -5.78
C PRO A 91 -13.60 0.07 -5.26
N ALA A 92 -14.91 0.32 -5.30
CA ALA A 92 -15.50 1.62 -5.00
C ALA A 92 -15.06 2.18 -3.63
N LEU A 93 -15.14 1.37 -2.57
CA LEU A 93 -14.76 1.81 -1.22
C LEU A 93 -13.27 2.18 -1.11
N LEU A 94 -12.37 1.50 -1.85
CA LEU A 94 -10.97 1.89 -1.86
C LEU A 94 -10.75 3.24 -2.55
N LYS A 95 -11.49 3.52 -3.62
CA LYS A 95 -11.44 4.84 -4.27
C LYS A 95 -12.00 5.92 -3.36
N GLU A 96 -13.13 5.67 -2.70
CA GLU A 96 -13.73 6.56 -1.71
C GLU A 96 -12.76 6.85 -0.56
N TRP A 97 -12.07 5.82 -0.08
CA TRP A 97 -11.04 5.96 0.96
C TRP A 97 -9.90 6.89 0.52
N PHE A 98 -9.39 6.77 -0.71
CA PHE A 98 -8.40 7.72 -1.23
C PHE A 98 -8.97 9.14 -1.30
N ASP A 99 -10.21 9.31 -1.76
CA ASP A 99 -10.83 10.62 -1.97
C ASP A 99 -11.12 11.36 -0.66
N LEU A 100 -11.54 10.63 0.38
CA LEU A 100 -11.93 11.22 1.65
C LEU A 100 -10.79 11.34 2.66
N VAL A 101 -9.82 10.42 2.64
CA VAL A 101 -8.76 10.36 3.65
C VAL A 101 -7.50 11.11 3.19
N TRP A 102 -7.16 11.06 1.90
CA TRP A 102 -5.94 11.66 1.36
C TRP A 102 -6.19 13.11 0.94
N LEU A 103 -6.60 13.94 1.88
CA LEU A 103 -7.04 15.31 1.65
C LEU A 103 -5.89 16.28 1.39
N HIS A 104 -6.23 17.39 0.70
CA HIS A 104 -5.38 18.58 0.65
C HIS A 104 -5.11 19.10 2.06
N GLY A 105 -3.85 19.47 2.34
CA GLY A 105 -3.41 19.88 3.69
C GLY A 105 -3.06 18.71 4.62
N PHE A 106 -3.34 17.46 4.22
CA PHE A 106 -2.87 16.25 4.89
C PHE A 106 -1.87 15.49 4.02
N ALA A 107 -2.34 14.92 2.90
CA ALA A 107 -1.54 14.06 2.03
C ALA A 107 -0.72 14.84 1.00
N TYR A 108 -1.20 16.00 0.57
CA TYR A 108 -0.59 16.83 -0.47
C TYR A 108 -0.98 18.31 -0.33
N GLY A 109 -0.34 19.17 -1.12
CA GLY A 109 -0.62 20.61 -1.17
C GLY A 109 0.16 21.39 -0.11
N LEU A 110 -0.26 22.65 0.13
CA LEU A 110 0.39 23.52 1.10
C LEU A 110 0.21 22.89 2.51
N ASP A 111 1.35 22.67 3.20
CA ASP A 111 1.44 22.02 4.52
C ASP A 111 1.01 20.52 4.55
N GLY A 112 0.53 19.97 3.43
CA GLY A 112 0.14 18.56 3.31
C GLY A 112 1.33 17.65 2.97
N ASN A 113 2.05 17.16 3.98
CA ASN A 113 3.23 16.30 3.83
C ASN A 113 3.21 15.06 4.72
N ALA A 114 2.06 14.71 5.27
CA ALA A 114 1.91 13.60 6.21
C ALA A 114 2.33 12.24 5.65
N LEU A 115 2.28 12.08 4.32
CA LEU A 115 2.65 10.86 3.60
C LEU A 115 4.02 10.95 2.92
N ALA A 116 4.68 12.09 2.93
CA ALA A 116 5.97 12.29 2.27
C ALA A 116 7.03 11.33 2.82
N GLY A 117 7.79 10.70 1.92
CA GLY A 117 8.80 9.69 2.26
C GLY A 117 8.26 8.31 2.63
N LYS A 118 6.94 8.14 2.83
CA LYS A 118 6.32 6.83 3.01
C LYS A 118 6.26 6.06 1.68
N ARG A 119 6.00 4.76 1.74
CA ARG A 119 5.99 3.87 0.58
C ARG A 119 4.56 3.42 0.28
N LEU A 120 4.12 3.50 -0.98
CA LEU A 120 2.83 2.95 -1.42
C LEU A 120 3.06 1.67 -2.22
N PHE A 121 2.48 0.58 -1.76
CA PHE A 121 2.54 -0.74 -2.40
C PHE A 121 1.15 -1.22 -2.80
N ALA A 122 0.96 -1.57 -4.07
CA ALA A 122 -0.27 -2.16 -4.57
C ALA A 122 -0.15 -3.67 -4.78
N ALA A 123 -1.10 -4.42 -4.23
CA ALA A 123 -1.28 -5.84 -4.48
C ALA A 123 -2.66 -6.08 -5.10
N CYS A 124 -2.70 -6.51 -6.36
CA CYS A 124 -3.98 -6.72 -7.02
C CYS A 124 -4.13 -8.11 -7.63
N THR A 125 -5.38 -8.56 -7.73
CA THR A 125 -5.73 -9.81 -8.42
C THR A 125 -6.54 -9.50 -9.67
N THR A 126 -6.30 -10.24 -10.75
CA THR A 126 -7.04 -10.09 -12.00
C THR A 126 -7.72 -11.38 -12.41
N GLY A 127 -8.89 -11.27 -13.06
CA GLY A 127 -9.56 -12.43 -13.67
C GLY A 127 -8.85 -12.93 -14.92
N GLY A 128 -8.25 -12.02 -15.70
CA GLY A 128 -7.53 -12.35 -16.93
C GLY A 128 -6.12 -12.88 -16.66
N ALA A 129 -5.64 -13.77 -17.55
CA ALA A 129 -4.27 -14.26 -17.52
C ALA A 129 -3.26 -13.15 -17.90
N ALA A 130 -2.00 -13.27 -17.48
CA ALA A 130 -0.95 -12.27 -17.72
C ALA A 130 -0.81 -11.87 -19.22
N LYS A 131 -0.94 -12.83 -20.12
CA LYS A 131 -0.91 -12.60 -21.58
C LYS A 131 -2.03 -11.70 -22.14
N ALA A 132 -3.03 -11.34 -21.33
CA ALA A 132 -4.08 -10.42 -21.74
C ALA A 132 -3.69 -8.94 -21.54
N TYR A 133 -2.66 -8.66 -20.69
CA TYR A 133 -2.32 -7.31 -20.24
C TYR A 133 -1.06 -6.78 -20.92
N HIS A 134 -1.16 -6.48 -22.20
CA HIS A 134 -0.14 -5.79 -23.00
C HIS A 134 -0.78 -5.17 -24.25
N ALA A 135 -0.05 -4.32 -25.00
CA ALA A 135 -0.58 -3.54 -26.13
C ALA A 135 -1.31 -4.36 -27.22
N HIS A 136 -0.95 -5.63 -27.44
CA HIS A 136 -1.59 -6.53 -28.39
C HIS A 136 -2.43 -7.63 -27.71
N GLY A 137 -2.58 -7.57 -26.38
CA GLY A 137 -3.39 -8.49 -25.60
C GLY A 137 -4.88 -8.09 -25.62
N TYR A 138 -5.72 -8.97 -25.08
CA TYR A 138 -7.17 -8.74 -25.01
C TYR A 138 -7.52 -7.44 -24.28
N ASN A 139 -6.81 -7.09 -23.21
CA ASN A 139 -7.05 -5.89 -22.42
C ASN A 139 -6.30 -4.64 -22.95
N ARG A 140 -5.47 -4.78 -23.99
CA ARG A 140 -4.76 -3.70 -24.70
C ARG A 140 -3.74 -2.90 -23.91
N PHE A 141 -3.81 -2.86 -22.60
CA PHE A 141 -2.92 -2.12 -21.69
C PHE A 141 -2.22 -3.07 -20.72
N SER A 142 -1.03 -2.70 -20.30
CA SER A 142 -0.27 -3.40 -19.26
C SER A 142 -0.86 -3.16 -17.86
N MET A 143 -0.42 -3.94 -16.89
CA MET A 143 -0.82 -3.69 -15.51
C MET A 143 -0.27 -2.37 -14.97
N ASP A 144 0.92 -1.97 -15.38
CA ASP A 144 1.50 -0.68 -14.99
C ASP A 144 0.64 0.48 -15.50
N GLU A 145 0.10 0.38 -16.73
CA GLU A 145 -0.82 1.39 -17.26
C GLU A 145 -2.14 1.45 -16.48
N PHE A 146 -2.69 0.30 -16.05
CA PHE A 146 -3.90 0.29 -15.20
C PHE A 146 -3.64 0.80 -13.79
N LEU A 147 -2.44 0.63 -13.26
CA LEU A 147 -2.07 1.09 -11.91
C LEU A 147 -1.49 2.51 -11.89
N ARG A 148 -1.30 3.13 -13.07
CA ARG A 148 -0.78 4.51 -13.21
C ARG A 148 -1.49 5.55 -12.33
N PRO A 149 -2.82 5.51 -12.12
CA PRO A 149 -3.48 6.43 -11.20
C PRO A 149 -2.98 6.34 -9.75
N LEU A 150 -2.67 5.12 -9.26
CA LEU A 150 -2.12 4.93 -7.92
C LEU A 150 -0.66 5.39 -7.82
N GLU A 151 0.14 5.08 -8.83
CA GLU A 151 1.51 5.57 -8.97
C GLU A 151 1.55 7.10 -8.96
N GLN A 152 0.68 7.75 -9.77
CA GLN A 152 0.58 9.20 -9.81
C GLN A 152 0.13 9.80 -8.47
N THR A 153 -0.77 9.12 -7.76
CA THR A 153 -1.17 9.53 -6.40
C THR A 153 0.00 9.47 -5.42
N ALA A 154 0.81 8.41 -5.48
CA ALA A 154 2.02 8.31 -4.67
C ALA A 154 2.97 9.48 -4.93
N TYR A 155 3.24 9.81 -6.20
CA TYR A 155 4.09 10.96 -6.57
C TYR A 155 3.54 12.29 -6.05
N LEU A 156 2.23 12.53 -6.21
CA LEU A 156 1.60 13.75 -5.72
C LEU A 156 1.79 13.93 -4.21
N CYS A 157 1.74 12.82 -3.46
CA CYS A 157 1.88 12.81 -2.00
C CYS A 157 3.34 12.69 -1.52
N GLY A 158 4.33 12.76 -2.43
CA GLY A 158 5.76 12.65 -2.10
C GLY A 158 6.16 11.26 -1.59
N MET A 159 5.40 10.22 -1.95
CA MET A 159 5.66 8.83 -1.56
C MET A 159 6.51 8.10 -2.59
N VAL A 160 7.18 7.03 -2.15
CA VAL A 160 7.85 6.07 -3.03
C VAL A 160 6.83 5.05 -3.53
N TRP A 161 6.72 4.90 -4.86
CA TRP A 161 5.90 3.85 -5.47
C TRP A 161 6.69 2.54 -5.53
N GLU A 162 6.13 1.51 -4.88
CA GLU A 162 6.72 0.17 -4.86
C GLU A 162 6.28 -0.66 -6.06
N THR A 163 7.15 -1.53 -6.55
CA THR A 163 6.79 -2.49 -7.62
C THR A 163 5.54 -3.28 -7.21
N PRO A 164 4.44 -3.19 -7.98
CA PRO A 164 3.18 -3.85 -7.65
C PRO A 164 3.29 -5.38 -7.62
N PHE A 165 2.49 -6.01 -6.77
CA PHE A 165 2.30 -7.46 -6.77
C PHE A 165 1.00 -7.82 -7.47
N VAL A 166 1.08 -8.59 -8.56
CA VAL A 166 -0.09 -8.94 -9.37
C VAL A 166 -0.28 -10.45 -9.44
N VAL A 167 -1.48 -10.92 -9.08
CA VAL A 167 -1.92 -12.31 -9.28
C VAL A 167 -2.86 -12.37 -10.46
N HIS A 168 -2.36 -12.84 -11.59
CA HIS A 168 -3.14 -13.00 -12.81
C HIS A 168 -3.93 -14.31 -12.82
N GLY A 169 -5.11 -14.30 -13.47
CA GLY A 169 -5.94 -15.50 -13.64
C GLY A 169 -6.47 -16.05 -12.33
N ALA A 170 -6.72 -15.20 -11.34
CA ALA A 170 -7.04 -15.57 -9.97
C ALA A 170 -8.24 -16.54 -9.85
N ALA A 171 -9.21 -16.46 -10.78
CA ALA A 171 -10.40 -17.32 -10.75
C ALA A 171 -10.15 -18.77 -11.18
N VAL A 172 -9.12 -18.99 -12.02
CA VAL A 172 -8.82 -20.31 -12.60
C VAL A 172 -7.62 -21.02 -11.95
N LYS A 173 -6.89 -20.37 -11.07
CA LYS A 173 -5.79 -20.97 -10.32
C LYS A 173 -6.31 -22.06 -9.39
N ASP A 174 -5.60 -23.18 -9.32
CA ASP A 174 -5.85 -24.23 -8.35
C ASP A 174 -5.33 -23.85 -6.94
N ASP A 175 -5.53 -24.74 -5.96
CA ASP A 175 -5.16 -24.45 -4.57
C ASP A 175 -3.65 -24.43 -4.34
N GLU A 176 -2.88 -25.23 -5.07
CA GLU A 176 -1.41 -25.23 -4.98
C GLU A 176 -0.82 -23.96 -5.62
N GLU A 177 -1.35 -23.53 -6.76
CA GLU A 177 -0.98 -22.27 -7.38
C GLU A 177 -1.29 -21.08 -6.47
N LEU A 178 -2.49 -21.04 -5.85
CA LEU A 178 -2.86 -19.99 -4.90
C LEU A 178 -1.98 -19.99 -3.65
N LYS A 179 -1.60 -21.16 -3.16
CA LYS A 179 -0.67 -21.31 -2.04
C LYS A 179 0.72 -20.77 -2.38
N ALA A 180 1.21 -21.04 -3.59
CA ALA A 180 2.47 -20.51 -4.07
C ALA A 180 2.44 -18.97 -4.16
N GLU A 181 1.35 -18.39 -4.72
CA GLU A 181 1.17 -16.94 -4.76
C GLU A 181 1.08 -16.32 -3.36
N ALA A 182 0.40 -16.98 -2.42
CA ALA A 182 0.30 -16.53 -1.04
C ALA A 182 1.66 -16.51 -0.33
N LEU A 183 2.52 -17.51 -0.58
CA LEU A 183 3.90 -17.53 -0.06
C LEU A 183 4.77 -16.42 -0.67
N ARG A 184 4.67 -16.18 -1.98
CA ARG A 184 5.35 -15.07 -2.65
C ARG A 184 4.91 -13.72 -2.09
N TYR A 185 3.60 -13.55 -1.90
CA TYR A 185 3.02 -12.34 -1.32
C TYR A 185 3.52 -12.11 0.11
N ARG A 186 3.49 -13.17 0.95
CA ARG A 186 4.03 -13.11 2.32
C ARG A 186 5.49 -12.66 2.34
N ALA A 187 6.31 -13.22 1.44
CA ALA A 187 7.72 -12.85 1.32
C ALA A 187 7.88 -11.37 0.88
N ARG A 188 7.03 -10.90 -0.08
CA ARG A 188 7.06 -9.51 -0.53
C ARG A 188 6.65 -8.54 0.59
N ILE A 189 5.57 -8.82 1.35
CA ILE A 189 5.20 -8.01 2.52
C ILE A 189 6.33 -8.01 3.56
N GLY A 190 6.95 -9.17 3.81
CA GLY A 190 8.10 -9.26 4.73
C GLY A 190 9.29 -8.41 4.29
N SER A 191 9.59 -8.34 2.98
CA SER A 191 10.67 -7.49 2.47
C SER A 191 10.38 -5.99 2.66
N LEU A 192 9.11 -5.59 2.64
CA LEU A 192 8.73 -4.20 2.88
C LEU A 192 9.01 -3.74 4.32
N LEU A 193 9.01 -4.67 5.28
CA LEU A 193 9.34 -4.40 6.68
C LEU A 193 10.84 -4.17 6.92
N THR A 194 11.71 -4.70 6.05
CA THR A 194 13.16 -4.70 6.26
C THR A 194 13.93 -3.73 5.38
N THR A 195 13.31 -3.21 4.33
CA THR A 195 13.95 -2.28 3.37
C THR A 195 13.64 -0.84 3.78
N PRO A 196 14.66 -0.01 4.10
CA PRO A 196 14.46 1.43 4.31
C PRO A 196 13.93 2.13 3.05
N ALA A 197 13.17 3.20 3.21
CA ALA A 197 12.64 4.01 2.10
C ALA A 197 13.75 4.60 1.18
N ASP A 198 14.95 4.80 1.71
CA ASP A 198 16.06 5.46 1.00
C ASP A 198 16.88 4.53 0.10
N ALA A 199 16.59 3.23 0.04
CA ALA A 199 17.43 2.27 -0.66
C ALA A 199 17.33 2.32 -2.21
N GLU A 200 16.33 2.99 -2.79
CA GLU A 200 16.08 3.02 -4.24
C GLU A 200 16.23 4.41 -4.91
N LEU A 201 16.63 5.47 -4.18
CA LEU A 201 16.84 6.80 -4.76
C LEU A 201 18.22 6.97 -5.43
N GLY A 202 19.00 5.92 -5.58
CA GLY A 202 20.41 5.94 -6.03
C GLY A 202 20.72 5.07 -7.25
N ALA A 203 19.83 4.96 -8.25
CA ALA A 203 20.16 4.29 -9.50
C ALA A 203 19.69 5.07 -10.73
#